data_2d4265f77dad502c417445dd0e6ddd6a
#
_entry.id   2d4265f77dad502c417445dd0e6ddd6a
#
_cell.length_a   1.000
_cell.length_b   1.000
_cell.length_c   1.000
_cell.angle_alpha   90.00
_cell.angle_beta   90.00
_cell.angle_gamma   90.00
#
_symmetry.space_group_name_H-M   'P 1'
#
loop_
_entity.id
_entity.type
_entity.pdbx_description
1 polymer ?
#
loop_
_entity_poly.entity_id
_entity_poly.type
_entity_poly.pdbx_seq_one_letter_code
_entity_poly.pdbx_strand_id
1 'polypeptide(L)'
;MNQGKLEVVKQETARVNKDILRISELKWTGMGEFNSNDHYVYYCEQESLRRRNEVALIVNKRVQNAVLGCILKNNRMISVCFQGKPFNIMVIQVYALTSNAEEAEVDWFYEDLQDLLELTPKKDVLFIIGDWNAKIGSQETPGVTGKFGLGMQNEAGQRLIEFCHRTH
;
A
#
# COMPACT_ATOMS: atom_id res chain seq x y z
N MET A 1 12.71 -12.02 -1.05
CA MET A 1 13.59 -11.44 -2.11
C MET A 1 15.03 -11.72 -1.69
N ASN A 2 15.91 -12.15 -2.60
CA ASN A 2 17.32 -12.31 -2.23
C ASN A 2 17.98 -10.91 -2.14
N GLN A 3 19.10 -10.80 -1.41
CA GLN A 3 19.81 -9.52 -1.22
C GLN A 3 20.13 -8.80 -2.54
N GLY A 4 20.43 -9.52 -3.61
CA GLY A 4 20.74 -8.93 -4.91
C GLY A 4 19.54 -8.20 -5.56
N LYS A 5 18.33 -8.72 -5.42
CA LYS A 5 17.13 -8.03 -5.94
C LYS A 5 16.81 -6.75 -5.16
N LEU A 6 16.96 -6.76 -3.84
CA LEU A 6 16.78 -5.55 -3.03
C LEU A 6 17.78 -4.47 -3.44
N GLU A 7 19.03 -4.83 -3.67
CA GLU A 7 20.06 -3.88 -4.07
C GLU A 7 19.75 -3.23 -5.43
N VAL A 8 19.28 -4.01 -6.41
CA VAL A 8 18.83 -3.47 -7.71
C VAL A 8 17.67 -2.49 -7.53
N VAL A 9 16.68 -2.86 -6.71
CA VAL A 9 15.51 -1.97 -6.43
C VAL A 9 15.96 -0.68 -5.78
N LYS A 10 16.89 -0.72 -4.84
CA LYS A 10 17.44 0.47 -4.17
C LYS A 10 18.21 1.37 -5.14
N GLN A 11 19.03 0.78 -6.01
CA GLN A 11 19.75 1.53 -7.05
C GLN A 11 18.79 2.24 -8.00
N GLU A 12 17.71 1.56 -8.44
CA GLU A 12 16.69 2.18 -9.28
C GLU A 12 15.92 3.27 -8.53
N THR A 13 15.59 3.06 -7.26
CA THR A 13 14.93 4.07 -6.42
C THR A 13 15.79 5.34 -6.30
N ALA A 14 17.07 5.18 -6.09
CA ALA A 14 18.02 6.30 -6.04
C ALA A 14 18.14 6.99 -7.40
N ARG A 15 18.22 6.23 -8.50
CA ARG A 15 18.30 6.76 -9.88
C ARG A 15 17.08 7.62 -10.24
N VAL A 16 15.87 7.19 -9.86
CA VAL A 16 14.63 7.94 -10.13
C VAL A 16 14.29 8.96 -9.05
N ASN A 17 15.15 9.12 -8.04
CA ASN A 17 15.05 10.11 -6.97
C ASN A 17 13.69 10.09 -6.25
N LYS A 18 13.22 8.90 -5.86
CA LYS A 18 11.95 8.73 -5.14
C LYS A 18 12.17 8.67 -3.64
N ASP A 19 11.23 9.26 -2.88
CA ASP A 19 11.24 9.25 -1.42
C ASP A 19 10.63 7.99 -0.84
N ILE A 20 9.60 7.48 -1.49
CA ILE A 20 8.85 6.31 -1.06
C ILE A 20 8.69 5.37 -2.23
N LEU A 21 9.00 4.09 -2.02
CA LEU A 21 8.77 3.03 -2.98
C LEU A 21 8.05 1.88 -2.29
N ARG A 22 6.96 1.43 -2.91
CA ARG A 22 6.28 0.21 -2.50
C ARG A 22 6.83 -1.01 -3.21
N ILE A 23 6.84 -2.14 -2.51
CA ILE A 23 7.13 -3.44 -3.10
C ILE A 23 6.05 -4.43 -2.66
N SER A 24 5.60 -5.26 -3.58
CA SER A 24 4.76 -6.43 -3.31
C SER A 24 5.47 -7.71 -3.78
N GLU A 25 5.00 -8.86 -3.30
CA GLU A 25 5.57 -10.18 -3.61
C GLU A 25 7.03 -10.36 -3.15
N LEU A 26 7.36 -9.84 -1.98
CA LEU A 26 8.61 -10.14 -1.30
C LEU A 26 8.62 -11.59 -0.81
N LYS A 27 9.82 -12.16 -0.72
CA LYS A 27 10.02 -13.50 -0.12
C LYS A 27 10.85 -13.38 1.17
N TRP A 28 10.46 -12.46 2.03
CA TRP A 28 11.05 -12.32 3.37
C TRP A 28 10.12 -12.93 4.40
N THR A 29 10.68 -13.39 5.50
CA THR A 29 9.93 -14.02 6.59
C THR A 29 9.77 -13.06 7.76
N GLY A 30 8.54 -12.95 8.29
CA GLY A 30 8.22 -12.16 9.47
C GLY A 30 7.81 -10.71 9.20
N MET A 31 7.68 -9.95 10.27
CA MET A 31 7.36 -8.52 10.25
C MET A 31 8.48 -7.73 10.89
N GLY A 32 8.80 -6.57 10.35
CA GLY A 32 9.83 -5.72 10.96
C GLY A 32 10.24 -4.54 10.12
N GLU A 33 11.30 -3.93 10.61
CA GLU A 33 11.96 -2.81 9.95
C GLU A 33 13.48 -2.98 10.02
N PHE A 34 14.17 -2.47 9.03
CA PHE A 34 15.63 -2.38 9.07
C PHE A 34 16.17 -1.22 8.25
N ASN A 35 17.36 -0.75 8.65
CA ASN A 35 18.09 0.27 7.92
C ASN A 35 19.01 -0.39 6.89
N SER A 36 18.98 0.07 5.66
CA SER A 36 19.83 -0.41 4.57
C SER A 36 20.42 0.76 3.81
N ASN A 37 21.64 1.17 4.18
CA ASN A 37 22.38 2.31 3.61
C ASN A 37 21.53 3.61 3.60
N ASP A 38 21.02 4.01 2.42
CA ASP A 38 20.27 5.25 2.22
C ASP A 38 18.75 5.07 2.32
N HIS A 39 18.27 3.90 2.76
CA HIS A 39 16.86 3.57 2.81
C HIS A 39 16.49 2.88 4.12
N TYR A 40 15.28 3.14 4.56
CA TYR A 40 14.58 2.43 5.62
C TYR A 40 13.53 1.52 5.03
N VAL A 41 13.45 0.28 5.49
CA VAL A 41 12.54 -0.74 4.92
C VAL A 41 11.61 -1.23 6.01
N TYR A 42 10.31 -1.03 5.80
CA TYR A 42 9.23 -1.61 6.59
C TYR A 42 8.65 -2.78 5.82
N TYR A 43 8.48 -3.94 6.45
CA TYR A 43 7.95 -5.11 5.76
C TYR A 43 7.06 -5.94 6.67
N CYS A 44 6.08 -6.60 6.06
CA CYS A 44 5.15 -7.47 6.74
C CYS A 44 4.91 -8.74 5.92
N GLU A 45 5.15 -9.88 6.56
CA GLU A 45 4.81 -11.20 6.05
C GLU A 45 4.07 -11.99 7.14
N GLN A 46 3.03 -12.68 6.76
CA GLN A 46 2.36 -13.64 7.64
C GLN A 46 2.75 -15.05 7.22
N GLU A 47 3.28 -15.82 8.16
CA GLU A 47 3.59 -17.25 7.98
C GLU A 47 2.31 -18.07 7.73
N SER A 48 1.78 -18.03 6.51
CA SER A 48 0.74 -18.96 6.09
C SER A 48 1.29 -19.89 5.01
N LEU A 49 1.12 -21.18 5.20
CA LEU A 49 1.64 -22.26 4.35
C LEU A 49 1.16 -22.21 2.89
N ARG A 50 0.25 -21.32 2.51
CA ARG A 50 -0.40 -21.34 1.20
C ARG A 50 -0.38 -20.05 0.39
N ARG A 51 -0.15 -18.85 0.96
CA ARG A 51 -0.16 -17.59 0.19
C ARG A 51 0.93 -16.64 0.72
N ARG A 52 2.00 -16.50 -0.04
CA ARG A 52 3.09 -15.54 0.22
C ARG A 52 2.70 -14.20 -0.39
N ASN A 53 1.85 -13.46 0.30
CA ASN A 53 1.55 -12.08 -0.06
C ASN A 53 2.33 -11.20 0.92
N GLU A 54 3.35 -10.56 0.43
CA GLU A 54 4.27 -9.79 1.24
C GLU A 54 4.34 -8.38 0.72
N VAL A 55 4.23 -7.42 1.60
CA VAL A 55 4.37 -6.02 1.26
C VAL A 55 5.54 -5.41 1.98
N ALA A 56 6.24 -4.49 1.32
CA ALA A 56 7.22 -3.63 1.95
C ALA A 56 7.12 -2.20 1.43
N LEU A 57 7.42 -1.27 2.33
CA LEU A 57 7.57 0.13 2.03
C LEU A 57 9.02 0.53 2.25
N ILE A 58 9.67 1.02 1.20
CA ILE A 58 11.03 1.55 1.26
C ILE A 58 10.93 3.06 1.34
N VAL A 59 11.53 3.64 2.38
CA VAL A 59 11.56 5.07 2.65
C VAL A 59 13.00 5.56 2.50
N ASN A 60 13.21 6.59 1.69
CA ASN A 60 14.52 7.20 1.55
C ASN A 60 14.94 7.86 2.87
N LYS A 61 16.21 7.72 3.24
CA LYS A 61 16.77 8.25 4.50
C LYS A 61 16.55 9.76 4.65
N ARG A 62 16.51 10.51 3.55
CA ARG A 62 16.30 11.97 3.58
C ARG A 62 14.93 12.36 4.16
N VAL A 63 13.91 11.49 4.07
CA VAL A 63 12.56 11.72 4.63
C VAL A 63 12.29 10.85 5.86
N GLN A 64 13.22 10.00 6.26
CA GLN A 64 13.09 9.12 7.43
C GLN A 64 12.83 9.90 8.73
N ASN A 65 13.47 11.05 8.90
CA ASN A 65 13.28 11.90 10.09
C ASN A 65 11.85 12.50 10.17
N ALA A 66 11.09 12.47 9.08
CA ALA A 66 9.70 12.88 9.06
C ALA A 66 8.73 11.74 9.42
N VAL A 67 9.20 10.50 9.55
CA VAL A 67 8.34 9.38 9.95
C VAL A 67 7.93 9.54 11.41
N LEU A 68 6.62 9.66 11.64
CA LEU A 68 6.02 9.74 12.98
C LEU A 68 5.66 8.36 13.53
N GLY A 69 5.35 7.41 12.66
CA GLY A 69 4.99 6.06 13.04
C GLY A 69 4.73 5.17 11.85
N CYS A 70 4.76 3.86 12.10
CA CYS A 70 4.46 2.83 11.13
C CYS A 70 3.53 1.79 11.77
N ILE A 71 2.52 1.34 11.03
CA ILE A 71 1.61 0.26 11.40
C ILE A 71 1.78 -0.87 10.38
N LEU A 72 2.31 -1.99 10.83
CA LEU A 72 2.37 -3.23 10.08
C LEU A 72 1.06 -4.00 10.33
N LYS A 73 0.00 -3.69 9.56
CA LYS A 73 -1.35 -4.23 9.83
C LYS A 73 -1.42 -5.73 9.56
N ASN A 74 -0.98 -6.14 8.37
CA ASN A 74 -0.93 -7.55 7.96
C ASN A 74 -0.02 -7.72 6.72
N ASN A 75 0.05 -8.92 6.16
CA ASN A 75 0.86 -9.23 4.98
C ASN A 75 0.43 -8.51 3.68
N ARG A 76 -0.65 -7.72 3.72
CA ARG A 76 -1.19 -6.96 2.58
C ARG A 76 -1.21 -5.46 2.79
N MET A 77 -0.98 -4.99 4.03
CA MET A 77 -1.15 -3.58 4.38
C MET A 77 -0.08 -3.07 5.34
N ILE A 78 0.54 -1.98 4.96
CA ILE A 78 1.46 -1.19 5.80
C ILE A 78 1.01 0.26 5.74
N SER A 79 0.95 0.93 6.89
CA SER A 79 0.68 2.36 6.98
C SER A 79 1.87 3.08 7.60
N VAL A 80 2.28 4.19 7.00
CA VAL A 80 3.34 5.07 7.51
C VAL A 80 2.84 6.50 7.55
N CYS A 81 3.00 7.14 8.71
CA CYS A 81 2.66 8.54 8.91
C CYS A 81 3.91 9.40 8.84
N PHE A 82 3.88 10.44 8.04
CA PHE A 82 4.94 11.42 7.89
C PHE A 82 4.52 12.77 8.43
N GLN A 83 5.43 13.41 9.15
CA GLN A 83 5.25 14.79 9.59
C GLN A 83 5.23 15.71 8.36
N GLY A 84 4.20 16.52 8.25
CA GLY A 84 4.05 17.55 7.22
C GLY A 84 3.62 18.90 7.82
N LYS A 85 3.64 19.93 7.00
CA LYS A 85 3.13 21.27 7.34
C LYS A 85 2.29 21.78 6.18
N PRO A 86 1.03 22.20 6.40
CA PRO A 86 0.32 22.30 7.69
C PRO A 86 -0.29 20.99 8.20
N PHE A 87 -0.31 19.93 7.38
CA PHE A 87 -0.93 18.63 7.70
C PHE A 87 0.08 17.50 7.57
N ASN A 88 -0.07 16.45 8.37
CA ASN A 88 0.71 15.24 8.18
C ASN A 88 0.26 14.48 6.92
N ILE A 89 1.07 13.53 6.51
CA ILE A 89 0.80 12.70 5.33
C ILE A 89 0.77 11.25 5.80
N MET A 90 -0.39 10.61 5.63
CA MET A 90 -0.54 9.18 5.83
C MET A 90 -0.41 8.46 4.49
N VAL A 91 0.47 7.49 4.42
CA VAL A 91 0.64 6.62 3.25
C VAL A 91 0.27 5.20 3.66
N ILE A 92 -0.78 4.66 3.07
CA ILE A 92 -1.19 3.26 3.25
C ILE A 92 -0.79 2.51 1.99
N GLN A 93 0.09 1.54 2.11
CA GLN A 93 0.37 0.60 1.03
C GLN A 93 -0.57 -0.59 1.13
N VAL A 94 -1.18 -0.98 0.02
CA VAL A 94 -2.05 -2.14 -0.08
C VAL A 94 -1.61 -3.09 -1.20
N TYR A 95 -1.89 -4.38 -1.00
CA TYR A 95 -1.82 -5.41 -2.03
C TYR A 95 -3.13 -6.19 -2.00
N ALA A 96 -4.08 -5.79 -2.84
CA ALA A 96 -5.42 -6.35 -2.84
C ALA A 96 -5.44 -7.81 -3.33
N LEU A 97 -6.52 -8.48 -3.05
CA LEU A 97 -6.74 -9.85 -3.47
C LEU A 97 -6.93 -9.93 -4.99
N THR A 98 -6.61 -11.09 -5.55
CA THR A 98 -6.87 -11.39 -6.96
C THR A 98 -8.31 -11.87 -7.14
N SER A 99 -8.79 -11.90 -8.38
CA SER A 99 -10.16 -12.31 -8.74
C SER A 99 -10.59 -13.71 -8.27
N ASN A 100 -9.65 -14.54 -7.82
CA ASN A 100 -9.92 -15.90 -7.35
C ASN A 100 -10.03 -15.99 -5.80
N ALA A 101 -10.04 -14.85 -5.10
CA ALA A 101 -10.21 -14.84 -3.65
C ALA A 101 -11.67 -15.11 -3.26
N GLU A 102 -11.85 -15.69 -2.09
CA GLU A 102 -13.18 -15.88 -1.51
C GLU A 102 -13.76 -14.52 -1.07
N GLU A 103 -15.07 -14.36 -1.17
CA GLU A 103 -15.76 -13.10 -0.83
C GLU A 103 -15.45 -12.66 0.62
N ALA A 104 -15.43 -13.61 1.55
CA ALA A 104 -15.07 -13.33 2.94
C ALA A 104 -13.65 -12.76 3.10
N GLU A 105 -12.68 -13.23 2.29
CA GLU A 105 -11.31 -12.68 2.32
C GLU A 105 -11.30 -11.23 1.79
N VAL A 106 -12.12 -10.94 0.79
CA VAL A 106 -12.27 -9.58 0.23
C VAL A 106 -12.91 -8.65 1.27
N ASP A 107 -13.93 -9.10 1.98
CA ASP A 107 -14.57 -8.33 3.04
C ASP A 107 -13.57 -8.00 4.16
N TRP A 108 -12.83 -8.97 4.66
CA TRP A 108 -11.80 -8.76 5.68
C TRP A 108 -10.70 -7.78 5.22
N PHE A 109 -10.32 -7.83 3.93
CA PHE A 109 -9.37 -6.87 3.39
C PHE A 109 -9.89 -5.44 3.48
N TYR A 110 -11.15 -5.19 3.12
CA TYR A 110 -11.73 -3.84 3.20
C TYR A 110 -12.03 -3.41 4.64
N GLU A 111 -12.35 -4.34 5.55
CA GLU A 111 -12.46 -4.07 6.99
C GLU A 111 -11.09 -3.62 7.56
N ASP A 112 -10.03 -4.36 7.29
CA ASP A 112 -8.68 -4.00 7.72
C ASP A 112 -8.23 -2.63 7.16
N LEU A 113 -8.60 -2.32 5.92
CA LEU A 113 -8.33 -1.01 5.34
C LEU A 113 -9.15 0.09 6.03
N GLN A 114 -10.42 -0.17 6.33
CA GLN A 114 -11.27 0.76 7.06
C GLN A 114 -10.70 1.07 8.45
N ASP A 115 -10.23 0.07 9.18
CA ASP A 115 -9.56 0.25 10.47
C ASP A 115 -8.37 1.22 10.37
N LEU A 116 -7.54 1.09 9.32
CA LEU A 116 -6.42 2.00 9.09
C LEU A 116 -6.88 3.43 8.76
N LEU A 117 -7.99 3.56 8.03
CA LEU A 117 -8.58 4.87 7.71
C LEU A 117 -9.11 5.57 8.97
N GLU A 118 -9.74 4.83 9.88
CA GLU A 118 -10.26 5.38 11.14
C GLU A 118 -9.15 5.89 12.07
N LEU A 119 -7.95 5.32 11.97
CA LEU A 119 -6.77 5.81 12.69
C LEU A 119 -6.17 7.08 12.05
N THR A 120 -6.59 7.46 10.85
CA THR A 120 -6.07 8.64 10.14
C THR A 120 -6.89 9.88 10.52
N PRO A 121 -6.27 10.91 11.11
CA PRO A 121 -6.98 12.15 11.44
C PRO A 121 -7.56 12.80 10.16
N LYS A 122 -8.81 13.24 10.20
CA LYS A 122 -9.52 13.84 9.04
C LYS A 122 -8.84 15.05 8.43
N LYS A 123 -7.99 15.74 9.21
CA LYS A 123 -7.21 16.89 8.73
C LYS A 123 -5.97 16.52 7.95
N ASP A 124 -5.49 15.28 8.08
CA ASP A 124 -4.24 14.84 7.46
C ASP A 124 -4.47 14.38 6.02
N VAL A 125 -3.43 14.49 5.21
CA VAL A 125 -3.48 14.05 3.81
C VAL A 125 -3.30 12.54 3.75
N LEU A 126 -4.20 11.85 3.06
CA LEU A 126 -4.15 10.40 2.91
C LEU A 126 -3.80 10.02 1.48
N PHE A 127 -2.82 9.13 1.33
CA PHE A 127 -2.52 8.42 0.10
C PHE A 127 -2.64 6.92 0.33
N ILE A 128 -3.51 6.27 -0.46
CA ILE A 128 -3.58 4.80 -0.51
C ILE A 128 -2.94 4.37 -1.82
N ILE A 129 -1.78 3.74 -1.73
CA ILE A 129 -0.99 3.29 -2.88
C ILE A 129 -0.93 1.78 -2.90
N GLY A 130 -1.01 1.16 -4.08
CA GLY A 130 -0.95 -0.29 -4.09
C GLY A 130 -1.23 -0.93 -5.42
N ASP A 131 -1.20 -2.26 -5.41
CA ASP A 131 -1.76 -3.07 -6.47
C ASP A 131 -3.15 -3.52 -6.03
N TRP A 132 -4.16 -2.97 -6.69
CA TRP A 132 -5.54 -3.22 -6.35
C TRP A 132 -6.13 -4.45 -7.04
N ASN A 133 -5.40 -5.05 -8.00
CA ASN A 133 -5.92 -6.13 -8.85
C ASN A 133 -7.30 -5.81 -9.45
N ALA A 134 -7.59 -4.52 -9.59
CA ALA A 134 -8.89 -3.95 -9.95
C ALA A 134 -8.81 -3.18 -11.27
N LYS A 135 -9.81 -3.39 -12.13
CA LYS A 135 -10.04 -2.59 -13.32
C LYS A 135 -11.28 -1.75 -13.10
N ILE A 136 -11.11 -0.44 -13.02
CA ILE A 136 -12.22 0.51 -12.78
C ILE A 136 -13.01 0.87 -14.05
N GLY A 137 -12.49 0.50 -15.24
CA GLY A 137 -13.15 0.82 -16.51
C GLY A 137 -12.99 2.27 -16.93
N SER A 138 -13.55 2.60 -18.10
CA SER A 138 -13.51 3.94 -18.68
C SER A 138 -14.72 4.81 -18.31
N GLN A 139 -15.68 4.26 -17.59
CA GLN A 139 -16.85 5.02 -17.14
C GLN A 139 -16.46 5.91 -15.97
N GLU A 140 -16.75 7.20 -16.11
CA GLU A 140 -16.53 8.16 -15.04
C GLU A 140 -17.51 7.96 -13.89
N THR A 141 -16.99 7.95 -12.68
CA THR A 141 -17.78 7.95 -11.44
C THR A 141 -17.49 9.25 -10.71
N PRO A 142 -18.41 10.23 -10.73
CA PRO A 142 -18.17 11.55 -10.16
C PRO A 142 -17.65 11.49 -8.73
N GLY A 143 -16.59 12.25 -8.44
CA GLY A 143 -15.93 12.27 -7.13
C GLY A 143 -15.01 11.08 -6.82
N VAL A 144 -15.02 10.01 -7.61
CA VAL A 144 -14.23 8.79 -7.37
C VAL A 144 -13.26 8.49 -8.50
N THR A 145 -13.75 8.38 -9.74
CA THR A 145 -12.90 8.04 -10.89
C THR A 145 -13.13 8.97 -12.06
N GLY A 146 -12.05 9.29 -12.78
CA GLY A 146 -12.14 9.96 -14.07
C GLY A 146 -12.39 8.96 -15.23
N LYS A 147 -12.54 9.49 -16.43
CA LYS A 147 -12.84 8.76 -17.68
C LYS A 147 -11.63 8.12 -18.37
N PHE A 148 -10.47 8.11 -17.72
CA PHE A 148 -9.21 7.64 -18.33
C PHE A 148 -8.83 6.21 -17.95
N GLY A 149 -9.71 5.48 -17.27
CA GLY A 149 -9.49 4.06 -16.99
C GLY A 149 -9.52 3.22 -18.26
N LEU A 150 -8.75 2.14 -18.29
CA LEU A 150 -8.64 1.27 -19.46
C LEU A 150 -9.50 0.00 -19.30
N GLY A 151 -10.08 -0.41 -20.41
CA GLY A 151 -10.84 -1.67 -20.51
C GLY A 151 -12.20 -1.63 -19.83
N MET A 152 -12.75 -2.82 -19.60
CA MET A 152 -14.03 -2.97 -18.88
C MET A 152 -13.78 -3.12 -17.39
N GLN A 153 -14.68 -2.58 -16.60
CA GLN A 153 -14.71 -2.76 -15.16
C GLN A 153 -14.83 -4.25 -14.80
N ASN A 154 -14.06 -4.69 -13.83
CA ASN A 154 -14.21 -6.01 -13.23
C ASN A 154 -14.83 -5.89 -11.82
N GLU A 155 -15.17 -7.03 -11.23
CA GLU A 155 -15.79 -7.11 -9.91
C GLU A 155 -14.93 -6.42 -8.82
N ALA A 156 -13.62 -6.63 -8.82
CA ALA A 156 -12.71 -5.95 -7.90
C ALA A 156 -12.71 -4.42 -8.09
N GLY A 157 -12.85 -3.95 -9.35
CA GLY A 157 -12.98 -2.52 -9.67
C GLY A 157 -14.29 -1.92 -9.17
N GLN A 158 -15.40 -2.67 -9.30
CA GLN A 158 -16.68 -2.26 -8.74
C GLN A 158 -16.59 -2.12 -7.22
N ARG A 159 -16.05 -3.13 -6.55
CA ARG A 159 -15.88 -3.16 -5.09
C ARG A 159 -15.02 -2.00 -4.59
N LEU A 160 -13.93 -1.68 -5.31
CA LEU A 160 -13.08 -0.53 -4.99
C LEU A 160 -13.84 0.80 -5.10
N ILE A 161 -14.62 1.00 -6.16
CA ILE A 161 -15.44 2.20 -6.34
C ILE A 161 -16.47 2.34 -5.21
N GLU A 162 -17.16 1.26 -4.86
CA GLU A 162 -18.13 1.24 -3.76
C GLU A 162 -17.48 1.58 -2.42
N PHE A 163 -16.26 1.06 -2.17
CA PHE A 163 -15.49 1.41 -0.98
C PHE A 163 -15.14 2.91 -0.95
N CYS A 164 -14.63 3.45 -2.05
CA CYS A 164 -14.31 4.88 -2.15
C CYS A 164 -15.54 5.78 -1.93
N HIS A 165 -16.72 5.38 -2.43
CA HIS A 165 -17.95 6.13 -2.18
C HIS A 165 -18.38 6.17 -0.70
N ARG A 166 -18.09 5.12 0.06
CA ARG A 166 -18.46 5.04 1.49
C ARG A 166 -17.49 5.82 2.39
N THR A 167 -16.28 6.05 1.92
CA THR A 167 -15.20 6.66 2.71
C THR A 167 -15.01 8.16 2.45
N HIS A 168 -15.78 8.71 1.49
CA HIS A 168 -15.85 10.17 1.20
C HIS A 168 -16.92 10.83 2.10
#